data_9629a2c1bd353c3c95c4b8bebe31f8d2
#
_entry.id   9629a2c1bd353c3c95c4b8bebe31f8d2
#
_cell.length_a   1.000
_cell.length_b   1.000
_cell.length_c   1.000
_cell.angle_alpha   90.00
_cell.angle_beta   90.00
_cell.angle_gamma   90.00
#
_symmetry.space_group_name_H-M   'P 1'
#
loop_
_entity.id
_entity.type
_entity.pdbx_description
1 polymer ?
#
loop_
_entity_poly.entity_id
_entity_poly.type
_entity_poly.pdbx_seq_one_letter_code
_entity_poly.pdbx_strand_id
1 'polypeptide(L)'
;MKQICHLLHNKAKDLEGMDIMKFFIDTANIDEIRTACSWGIISGATTNPTLESKEGGVDFHTRVREIAETVKGPVSAEAVSLEKDKLIEEAKVIAKIDPNVVVKIPLCPDGLGAVKELAKEGIKTNVTLIFSANQAILAAAAGATYVSPFVGRLDDIGEDGMQLVRDIAGIFDIYGIETKIIAASLRHPAHVFESAKAGADIATVPFKVLKMMFEHPLTAKGIDQFNKDWEKYLGAKK
;
A
#
# COMPACT_ATOMS: atom_id res chain seq x y z
N MET A 1 25.88 33.55 5.73
CA MET A 1 25.45 32.75 6.90
C MET A 1 23.97 32.83 7.20
N LYS A 2 23.30 33.98 7.30
CA LYS A 2 21.85 34.08 7.59
C LYS A 2 20.93 33.40 6.55
N GLN A 3 21.25 33.46 5.26
CA GLN A 3 20.47 32.82 4.20
C GLN A 3 20.56 31.27 4.22
N ILE A 4 21.73 30.73 4.57
CA ILE A 4 21.92 29.28 4.71
C ILE A 4 21.19 28.75 5.95
N CYS A 5 21.18 29.51 7.06
CA CYS A 5 20.38 29.17 8.24
C CYS A 5 18.88 29.22 7.96
N HIS A 6 18.40 30.15 7.15
CA HIS A 6 16.97 30.24 6.78
C HIS A 6 16.54 29.08 5.88
N LEU A 7 17.38 28.68 4.92
CA LEU A 7 17.17 27.50 4.06
C LEU A 7 17.18 26.19 4.87
N LEU A 8 18.08 26.08 5.85
CA LEU A 8 18.14 24.90 6.74
C LEU A 8 16.95 24.87 7.72
N HIS A 9 16.48 26.02 8.19
CA HIS A 9 15.33 26.13 9.09
C HIS A 9 14.02 25.82 8.36
N ASN A 10 13.85 26.24 7.10
CA ASN A 10 12.70 25.87 6.28
C ASN A 10 12.74 24.37 5.93
N LYS A 11 13.90 23.80 5.54
CA LYS A 11 14.03 22.35 5.37
C LYS A 11 13.75 21.54 6.64
N ALA A 12 14.08 22.06 7.82
CA ALA A 12 13.77 21.39 9.07
C ALA A 12 12.26 21.41 9.40
N LYS A 13 11.53 22.48 9.02
CA LYS A 13 10.06 22.54 9.13
C LYS A 13 9.37 21.62 8.11
N ASP A 14 9.94 21.49 6.92
CA ASP A 14 9.45 20.55 5.90
C ASP A 14 9.67 19.07 6.30
N LEU A 15 10.61 18.80 7.22
CA LEU A 15 10.86 17.46 7.77
C LEU A 15 9.93 17.07 8.94
N GLU A 16 9.28 18.03 9.61
CA GLU A 16 8.32 17.76 10.71
C GLU A 16 7.00 17.17 10.21
N GLY A 17 6.79 17.04 8.90
CA GLY A 17 5.59 16.46 8.26
C GLY A 17 5.86 15.32 7.26
N MET A 18 7.09 14.84 7.11
CA MET A 18 7.36 13.71 6.23
C MET A 18 6.88 12.41 6.87
N ASP A 19 5.68 11.99 6.50
CA ASP A 19 5.18 10.64 6.79
C ASP A 19 6.11 9.61 6.15
N ILE A 20 6.62 8.67 6.94
CA ILE A 20 7.34 7.49 6.43
C ILE A 20 6.40 6.71 5.53
N MET A 21 6.91 6.11 4.44
CA MET A 21 6.15 5.18 3.60
C MET A 21 5.42 4.16 4.48
N LYS A 22 4.10 4.05 4.29
CA LYS A 22 3.24 3.16 5.07
C LYS A 22 3.26 1.74 4.50
N PHE A 23 3.07 0.76 5.37
CA PHE A 23 2.95 -0.64 4.96
C PHE A 23 1.49 -1.08 4.97
N PHE A 24 1.01 -1.56 3.83
CA PHE A 24 -0.21 -2.33 3.73
C PHE A 24 0.16 -3.80 3.52
N ILE A 25 -0.72 -4.70 3.97
CA ILE A 25 -0.58 -6.12 3.69
C ILE A 25 -1.43 -6.49 2.46
N ASP A 26 -0.84 -7.25 1.52
CA ASP A 26 -1.51 -7.70 0.29
C ASP A 26 -1.94 -9.17 0.43
N THR A 27 -3.08 -9.39 1.05
CA THR A 27 -3.67 -10.72 1.27
C THR A 27 -5.14 -10.61 1.70
N ALA A 28 -5.93 -11.65 1.44
CA ALA A 28 -7.28 -11.83 1.98
C ALA A 28 -7.32 -12.88 3.13
N ASN A 29 -6.17 -13.47 3.47
CA ASN A 29 -6.05 -14.43 4.56
C ASN A 29 -6.02 -13.73 5.92
N ILE A 30 -7.04 -13.98 6.74
CA ILE A 30 -7.21 -13.28 8.00
C ILE A 30 -6.12 -13.60 9.04
N ASP A 31 -5.57 -14.80 9.04
CA ASP A 31 -4.53 -15.21 9.98
C ASP A 31 -3.19 -14.55 9.65
N GLU A 32 -2.88 -14.40 8.34
CA GLU A 32 -1.74 -13.60 7.89
C GLU A 32 -1.89 -12.13 8.30
N ILE A 33 -3.10 -11.57 8.16
CA ILE A 33 -3.40 -10.18 8.55
C ILE A 33 -3.24 -10.00 10.06
N ARG A 34 -3.84 -10.86 10.88
CA ARG A 34 -3.72 -10.82 12.35
C ARG A 34 -2.27 -10.91 12.79
N THR A 35 -1.51 -11.82 12.18
CA THR A 35 -0.08 -11.99 12.46
C THR A 35 0.70 -10.73 12.12
N ALA A 36 0.53 -10.19 10.91
CA ALA A 36 1.23 -8.98 10.48
C ALA A 36 0.85 -7.75 11.32
N CYS A 37 -0.44 -7.58 11.65
CA CYS A 37 -0.91 -6.51 12.53
C CYS A 37 -0.30 -6.59 13.94
N SER A 38 -0.03 -7.80 14.46
CA SER A 38 0.61 -7.98 15.76
C SER A 38 2.04 -7.42 15.81
N TRP A 39 2.70 -7.23 14.67
CA TRP A 39 4.02 -6.60 14.58
C TRP A 39 3.98 -5.07 14.73
N GLY A 40 2.78 -4.45 14.69
CA GLY A 40 2.58 -3.01 14.89
C GLY A 40 3.03 -2.12 13.75
N ILE A 41 3.28 -2.68 12.55
CA ILE A 41 3.79 -1.94 11.38
C ILE A 41 2.77 -1.81 10.26
N ILE A 42 1.65 -2.54 10.30
CA ILE A 42 0.63 -2.53 9.26
C ILE A 42 -0.38 -1.40 9.53
N SER A 43 -0.62 -0.58 8.51
CA SER A 43 -1.54 0.55 8.55
C SER A 43 -2.72 0.43 7.59
N GLY A 44 -2.79 -0.65 6.80
CA GLY A 44 -3.86 -0.90 5.83
C GLY A 44 -3.74 -2.29 5.20
N ALA A 45 -4.69 -2.63 4.33
CA ALA A 45 -4.67 -3.86 3.54
C ALA A 45 -5.16 -3.63 2.11
N THR A 46 -4.67 -4.46 1.19
CA THR A 46 -5.24 -4.56 -0.15
C THR A 46 -5.66 -5.99 -0.43
N THR A 47 -6.82 -6.14 -1.05
CA THR A 47 -7.31 -7.40 -1.57
C THR A 47 -7.52 -7.31 -3.08
N ASN A 48 -7.82 -8.43 -3.70
CA ASN A 48 -8.22 -8.51 -5.10
C ASN A 48 -8.95 -9.85 -5.33
N PRO A 49 -9.69 -9.99 -6.45
CA PRO A 49 -10.47 -11.21 -6.71
C PRO A 49 -9.63 -12.50 -6.69
N THR A 50 -8.35 -12.44 -7.09
CA THR A 50 -7.46 -13.61 -7.06
C THR A 50 -7.07 -14.00 -5.63
N LEU A 51 -6.88 -13.05 -4.73
CA LEU A 51 -6.59 -13.33 -3.31
C LEU A 51 -7.84 -13.84 -2.61
N GLU A 52 -8.97 -13.19 -2.83
CA GLU A 52 -10.28 -13.57 -2.28
C GLU A 52 -10.67 -15.00 -2.69
N SER A 53 -10.48 -15.38 -3.96
CA SER A 53 -10.82 -16.71 -4.47
C SER A 53 -10.04 -17.85 -3.80
N LYS A 54 -8.91 -17.57 -3.19
CA LYS A 54 -8.09 -18.57 -2.46
C LYS A 54 -8.61 -18.85 -1.06
N GLU A 55 -9.38 -17.93 -0.50
CA GLU A 55 -9.87 -17.98 0.88
C GLU A 55 -11.26 -18.62 1.00
N GLY A 56 -11.64 -19.50 0.12
CA GLY A 56 -12.96 -20.11 -0.05
C GLY A 56 -13.79 -20.31 1.22
N GLY A 57 -15.13 -20.26 1.08
CA GLY A 57 -16.09 -20.57 2.15
C GLY A 57 -16.53 -19.36 3.01
N VAL A 58 -16.02 -18.16 2.78
CA VAL A 58 -16.47 -16.94 3.44
C VAL A 58 -17.01 -15.96 2.41
N ASP A 59 -18.18 -15.37 2.70
CA ASP A 59 -18.76 -14.32 1.87
C ASP A 59 -17.84 -13.09 1.79
N PHE A 60 -17.75 -12.47 0.60
CA PHE A 60 -16.89 -11.32 0.33
C PHE A 60 -17.11 -10.16 1.31
N HIS A 61 -18.36 -9.75 1.54
CA HIS A 61 -18.65 -8.64 2.45
C HIS A 61 -18.24 -8.95 3.89
N THR A 62 -18.43 -10.19 4.31
CA THR A 62 -18.01 -10.68 5.63
C THR A 62 -16.50 -10.65 5.76
N ARG A 63 -15.76 -11.11 4.75
CA ARG A 63 -14.30 -11.09 4.76
C ARG A 63 -13.74 -9.66 4.78
N VAL A 64 -14.25 -8.77 3.94
CA VAL A 64 -13.82 -7.36 3.91
C VAL A 64 -14.06 -6.67 5.25
N ARG A 65 -15.20 -6.93 5.91
CA ARG A 65 -15.50 -6.40 7.25
C ARG A 65 -14.51 -6.92 8.29
N GLU A 66 -14.27 -8.23 8.32
CA GLU A 66 -13.31 -8.85 9.24
C GLU A 66 -11.90 -8.27 9.08
N ILE A 67 -11.46 -8.02 7.85
CA ILE A 67 -10.19 -7.36 7.54
C ILE A 67 -10.18 -5.94 8.08
N ALA A 68 -11.24 -5.14 7.82
CA ALA A 68 -11.33 -3.75 8.26
C ALA A 68 -11.31 -3.63 9.79
N GLU A 69 -12.03 -4.48 10.50
CA GLU A 69 -12.03 -4.55 11.97
C GLU A 69 -10.66 -4.94 12.56
N THR A 70 -9.91 -5.79 11.83
CA THR A 70 -8.58 -6.25 12.26
C THR A 70 -7.51 -5.18 12.03
N VAL A 71 -7.48 -4.58 10.84
CA VAL A 71 -6.44 -3.63 10.41
C VAL A 71 -6.68 -2.25 11.02
N LYS A 72 -7.95 -1.83 11.19
CA LYS A 72 -8.36 -0.50 11.68
C LYS A 72 -7.75 0.65 10.87
N GLY A 73 -7.60 0.45 9.57
CA GLY A 73 -7.05 1.37 8.59
C GLY A 73 -7.61 1.10 7.21
N PRO A 74 -7.18 1.83 6.16
CA PRO A 74 -7.71 1.67 4.81
C PRO A 74 -7.63 0.23 4.30
N VAL A 75 -8.73 -0.29 3.75
CA VAL A 75 -8.84 -1.63 3.15
C VAL A 75 -9.35 -1.50 1.73
N SER A 76 -8.52 -1.85 0.74
CA SER A 76 -8.93 -1.85 -0.66
C SER A 76 -9.70 -3.13 -1.00
N ALA A 77 -10.98 -2.99 -1.30
CA ALA A 77 -11.90 -4.05 -1.74
C ALA A 77 -12.36 -3.80 -3.17
N GLU A 78 -12.17 -4.77 -4.08
CA GLU A 78 -12.27 -4.56 -5.52
C GLU A 78 -13.68 -4.81 -6.04
N ALA A 79 -14.24 -3.82 -6.75
CA ALA A 79 -15.45 -3.96 -7.54
C ALA A 79 -15.11 -4.61 -8.89
N VAL A 80 -15.98 -5.50 -9.38
CA VAL A 80 -15.73 -6.32 -10.58
C VAL A 80 -16.59 -5.96 -11.78
N SER A 81 -17.62 -5.13 -11.61
CA SER A 81 -18.46 -4.64 -12.72
C SER A 81 -17.62 -3.81 -13.69
N LEU A 82 -17.90 -3.93 -14.99
CA LEU A 82 -17.18 -3.24 -16.06
C LEU A 82 -17.94 -2.06 -16.64
N GLU A 83 -19.25 -1.99 -16.46
CA GLU A 83 -20.10 -0.89 -16.92
C GLU A 83 -20.19 0.18 -15.85
N LYS A 84 -20.04 1.45 -16.22
CA LYS A 84 -19.95 2.59 -15.30
C LYS A 84 -21.06 2.60 -14.24
N ASP A 85 -22.33 2.51 -14.64
CA ASP A 85 -23.45 2.67 -13.71
C ASP A 85 -23.53 1.50 -12.73
N LYS A 86 -23.35 0.28 -13.20
CA LYS A 86 -23.27 -0.91 -12.36
C LYS A 86 -22.08 -0.88 -11.41
N LEU A 87 -20.94 -0.39 -11.89
CA LEU A 87 -19.72 -0.21 -11.08
C LEU A 87 -19.96 0.78 -9.95
N ILE A 88 -20.68 1.90 -10.20
CA ILE A 88 -21.04 2.88 -9.17
C ILE A 88 -21.96 2.24 -8.11
N GLU A 89 -22.97 1.51 -8.54
CA GLU A 89 -23.89 0.81 -7.62
C GLU A 89 -23.13 -0.19 -6.73
N GLU A 90 -22.32 -1.05 -7.33
CA GLU A 90 -21.48 -2.02 -6.62
C GLU A 90 -20.52 -1.32 -5.65
N ALA A 91 -19.83 -0.28 -6.10
CA ALA A 91 -18.91 0.51 -5.29
C ALA A 91 -19.58 1.12 -4.04
N LYS A 92 -20.82 1.64 -4.19
CA LYS A 92 -21.60 2.16 -3.06
C LYS A 92 -21.98 1.10 -2.05
N VAL A 93 -22.22 -0.13 -2.49
CA VAL A 93 -22.49 -1.27 -1.60
C VAL A 93 -21.22 -1.65 -0.85
N ILE A 94 -20.09 -1.77 -1.55
CA ILE A 94 -18.77 -2.11 -0.97
C ILE A 94 -18.34 -1.02 0.04
N ALA A 95 -18.47 0.25 -0.29
CA ALA A 95 -18.10 1.36 0.59
C ALA A 95 -18.88 1.40 1.92
N LYS A 96 -20.06 0.78 1.99
CA LYS A 96 -20.89 0.70 3.20
C LYS A 96 -20.51 -0.44 4.14
N ILE A 97 -19.60 -1.32 3.75
CA ILE A 97 -19.19 -2.46 4.58
C ILE A 97 -18.53 -1.97 5.87
N ASP A 98 -17.61 -0.98 5.75
CA ASP A 98 -16.92 -0.35 6.87
C ASP A 98 -16.39 1.04 6.46
N PRO A 99 -16.31 2.04 7.35
CA PRO A 99 -15.77 3.38 7.04
C PRO A 99 -14.33 3.41 6.52
N ASN A 100 -13.54 2.36 6.79
CA ASN A 100 -12.17 2.22 6.30
C ASN A 100 -12.08 1.59 4.91
N VAL A 101 -13.20 1.15 4.34
CA VAL A 101 -13.19 0.55 3.00
C VAL A 101 -12.91 1.61 1.93
N VAL A 102 -11.96 1.29 1.07
CA VAL A 102 -11.60 2.02 -0.14
C VAL A 102 -11.97 1.15 -1.33
N VAL A 103 -12.86 1.63 -2.20
CA VAL A 103 -13.31 0.83 -3.34
C VAL A 103 -12.20 0.77 -4.39
N LYS A 104 -11.74 -0.43 -4.68
CA LYS A 104 -10.73 -0.65 -5.70
C LYS A 104 -11.39 -0.82 -7.06
N ILE A 105 -10.92 -0.07 -8.05
CA ILE A 105 -11.56 0.06 -9.37
C ILE A 105 -10.50 -0.16 -10.46
N PRO A 106 -10.72 -1.06 -11.42
CA PRO A 106 -9.78 -1.25 -12.53
C PRO A 106 -9.74 -0.03 -13.44
N LEU A 107 -8.55 0.26 -13.97
CA LEU A 107 -8.38 1.36 -14.91
C LEU A 107 -9.00 1.01 -16.27
N CYS A 108 -10.11 1.66 -16.56
CA CYS A 108 -10.75 1.69 -17.88
C CYS A 108 -11.59 2.97 -18.00
N PRO A 109 -12.08 3.35 -19.18
CA PRO A 109 -12.90 4.56 -19.34
C PRO A 109 -14.11 4.61 -18.41
N ASP A 110 -14.86 3.53 -18.28
CA ASP A 110 -16.01 3.41 -17.38
C ASP A 110 -15.60 3.47 -15.91
N GLY A 111 -14.45 2.84 -15.55
CA GLY A 111 -13.84 2.92 -14.23
C GLY A 111 -13.49 4.34 -13.83
N LEU A 112 -12.85 5.12 -14.71
CA LEU A 112 -12.55 6.52 -14.45
C LEU A 112 -13.80 7.38 -14.34
N GLY A 113 -14.82 7.08 -15.16
CA GLY A 113 -16.14 7.70 -15.05
C GLY A 113 -16.80 7.44 -13.70
N ALA A 114 -16.71 6.20 -13.20
CA ALA A 114 -17.20 5.83 -11.87
C ALA A 114 -16.41 6.51 -10.75
N VAL A 115 -15.08 6.52 -10.81
CA VAL A 115 -14.21 7.23 -9.84
C VAL A 115 -14.62 8.69 -9.71
N LYS A 116 -14.88 9.37 -10.84
CA LYS A 116 -15.30 10.79 -10.84
C LYS A 116 -16.61 11.04 -10.09
N GLU A 117 -17.60 10.16 -10.27
CA GLU A 117 -18.88 10.29 -9.57
C GLU A 117 -18.75 9.92 -8.07
N LEU A 118 -18.03 8.84 -7.76
CA LEU A 118 -17.79 8.41 -6.39
C LEU A 118 -17.02 9.46 -5.57
N ALA A 119 -16.04 10.13 -6.20
CA ALA A 119 -15.29 11.23 -5.55
C ALA A 119 -16.20 12.41 -5.15
N LYS A 120 -17.22 12.77 -5.96
CA LYS A 120 -18.20 13.79 -5.60
C LYS A 120 -19.04 13.41 -4.37
N GLU A 121 -19.23 12.12 -4.15
CA GLU A 121 -19.97 11.58 -3.00
C GLU A 121 -19.05 11.31 -1.78
N GLY A 122 -17.76 11.65 -1.87
CA GLY A 122 -16.78 11.44 -0.79
C GLY A 122 -16.36 9.97 -0.62
N ILE A 123 -16.68 9.10 -1.57
CA ILE A 123 -16.29 7.68 -1.53
C ILE A 123 -14.85 7.57 -2.03
N LYS A 124 -13.99 7.03 -1.16
CA LYS A 124 -12.57 6.82 -1.47
C LYS A 124 -12.38 5.69 -2.47
N THR A 125 -11.52 5.92 -3.46
CA THR A 125 -11.21 4.94 -4.49
C THR A 125 -9.72 4.67 -4.63
N ASN A 126 -9.38 3.43 -5.01
CA ASN A 126 -8.04 2.99 -5.37
C ASN A 126 -8.07 2.49 -6.82
N VAL A 127 -7.53 3.27 -7.75
CA VAL A 127 -7.46 2.86 -9.16
C VAL A 127 -6.32 1.88 -9.33
N THR A 128 -6.67 0.66 -9.76
CA THR A 128 -5.75 -0.47 -9.89
C THR A 128 -5.43 -0.80 -11.35
N LEU A 129 -4.48 -1.73 -11.56
CA LEU A 129 -3.99 -2.13 -12.87
C LEU A 129 -3.36 -0.95 -13.62
N ILE A 130 -2.55 -0.18 -12.91
CA ILE A 130 -1.76 0.92 -13.46
C ILE A 130 -0.43 0.37 -13.94
N PHE A 131 -0.14 0.56 -15.24
CA PHE A 131 1.09 0.10 -15.91
C PHE A 131 1.81 1.22 -16.66
N SER A 132 1.31 2.48 -16.58
CA SER A 132 2.00 3.65 -17.11
C SER A 132 1.71 4.90 -16.29
N ALA A 133 2.62 5.87 -16.32
CA ALA A 133 2.40 7.16 -15.66
C ALA A 133 1.19 7.91 -16.23
N ASN A 134 0.92 7.81 -17.54
CA ASN A 134 -0.28 8.38 -18.16
C ASN A 134 -1.56 7.85 -17.51
N GLN A 135 -1.64 6.56 -17.20
CA GLN A 135 -2.78 5.97 -16.52
C GLN A 135 -2.97 6.54 -15.10
N ALA A 136 -1.87 6.73 -14.36
CA ALA A 136 -1.91 7.34 -13.03
C ALA A 136 -2.39 8.79 -13.06
N ILE A 137 -1.95 9.58 -14.05
CA ILE A 137 -2.40 10.96 -14.27
C ILE A 137 -3.92 11.01 -14.54
N LEU A 138 -4.43 10.12 -15.39
CA LEU A 138 -5.86 10.04 -15.68
C LEU A 138 -6.67 9.67 -14.42
N ALA A 139 -6.19 8.73 -13.62
CA ALA A 139 -6.82 8.34 -12.36
C ALA A 139 -6.85 9.50 -11.34
N ALA A 140 -5.74 10.21 -11.19
CA ALA A 140 -5.66 11.40 -10.34
C ALA A 140 -6.61 12.50 -10.81
N ALA A 141 -6.66 12.78 -12.10
CA ALA A 141 -7.57 13.77 -12.70
C ALA A 141 -9.06 13.40 -12.51
N ALA A 142 -9.38 12.09 -12.42
CA ALA A 142 -10.71 11.62 -12.07
C ALA A 142 -11.05 11.81 -10.58
N GLY A 143 -10.06 12.05 -9.71
CA GLY A 143 -10.25 12.24 -8.27
C GLY A 143 -10.02 10.95 -7.45
N ALA A 144 -9.21 10.03 -7.95
CA ALA A 144 -8.81 8.85 -7.20
C ALA A 144 -8.08 9.23 -5.91
N THR A 145 -8.39 8.56 -4.79
CA THR A 145 -7.67 8.72 -3.53
C THR A 145 -6.31 8.04 -3.59
N TYR A 146 -6.27 6.89 -4.24
CA TYR A 146 -5.07 6.09 -4.44
C TYR A 146 -4.94 5.62 -5.88
N VAL A 147 -3.69 5.41 -6.31
CA VAL A 147 -3.34 4.67 -7.53
C VAL A 147 -2.42 3.51 -7.17
N SER A 148 -2.62 2.36 -7.79
CA SER A 148 -1.81 1.16 -7.55
C SER A 148 -1.01 0.78 -8.82
N PRO A 149 0.20 1.34 -9.02
CA PRO A 149 1.13 0.87 -10.06
C PRO A 149 1.63 -0.55 -9.74
N PHE A 150 1.64 -1.42 -10.76
CA PHE A 150 1.96 -2.83 -10.64
C PHE A 150 3.40 -3.11 -11.04
N VAL A 151 4.32 -3.10 -10.06
CA VAL A 151 5.75 -3.29 -10.26
C VAL A 151 6.07 -4.68 -10.81
N GLY A 152 5.77 -5.73 -10.05
CA GLY A 152 6.22 -7.08 -10.40
C GLY A 152 5.62 -7.64 -11.70
N ARG A 153 4.46 -7.14 -12.16
CA ARG A 153 3.92 -7.56 -13.46
C ARG A 153 4.66 -6.92 -14.63
N LEU A 154 5.22 -5.73 -14.48
CA LEU A 154 6.11 -5.14 -15.48
C LEU A 154 7.44 -5.91 -15.54
N ASP A 155 8.00 -6.25 -14.38
CA ASP A 155 9.22 -7.07 -14.33
C ASP A 155 9.00 -8.45 -14.98
N ASP A 156 7.81 -9.06 -14.81
CA ASP A 156 7.45 -10.36 -15.43
C ASP A 156 7.56 -10.32 -16.97
N ILE A 157 7.45 -9.13 -17.60
CA ILE A 157 7.58 -8.93 -19.05
C ILE A 157 8.90 -8.24 -19.46
N GLY A 158 9.83 -8.09 -18.51
CA GLY A 158 11.16 -7.54 -18.78
C GLY A 158 11.24 -6.01 -18.80
N GLU A 159 10.25 -5.31 -18.25
CA GLU A 159 10.27 -3.86 -18.04
C GLU A 159 10.72 -3.51 -16.61
N ASP A 160 11.23 -2.29 -16.38
CA ASP A 160 11.55 -1.80 -15.03
C ASP A 160 10.28 -1.28 -14.34
N GLY A 161 9.63 -2.14 -13.57
CA GLY A 161 8.42 -1.77 -12.83
C GLY A 161 8.66 -0.67 -11.80
N MET A 162 9.85 -0.55 -11.24
CA MET A 162 10.19 0.52 -10.31
C MET A 162 10.36 1.88 -11.00
N GLN A 163 10.71 1.91 -12.29
CA GLN A 163 10.74 3.16 -13.06
C GLN A 163 9.35 3.79 -13.13
N LEU A 164 8.30 2.97 -13.28
CA LEU A 164 6.92 3.45 -13.26
C LEU A 164 6.59 4.19 -11.95
N VAL A 165 6.99 3.64 -10.80
CA VAL A 165 6.75 4.30 -9.49
C VAL A 165 7.49 5.61 -9.39
N ARG A 166 8.78 5.66 -9.82
CA ARG A 166 9.58 6.90 -9.84
C ARG A 166 8.95 7.98 -10.72
N ASP A 167 8.48 7.61 -11.89
CA ASP A 167 7.85 8.56 -12.84
C ASP A 167 6.56 9.13 -12.27
N ILE A 168 5.70 8.29 -11.68
CA ILE A 168 4.44 8.73 -11.06
C ILE A 168 4.74 9.67 -9.88
N ALA A 169 5.65 9.27 -8.98
CA ALA A 169 5.99 10.06 -7.80
C ALA A 169 6.57 11.44 -8.21
N GLY A 170 7.47 11.48 -9.19
CA GLY A 170 8.04 12.72 -9.69
C GLY A 170 6.99 13.64 -10.33
N ILE A 171 6.04 13.11 -11.09
CA ILE A 171 4.94 13.88 -11.69
C ILE A 171 4.00 14.40 -10.59
N PHE A 172 3.63 13.57 -9.64
CA PHE A 172 2.72 13.96 -8.56
C PHE A 172 3.33 15.05 -7.67
N ASP A 173 4.63 14.98 -7.39
CA ASP A 173 5.37 16.03 -6.67
C ASP A 173 5.38 17.36 -7.44
N ILE A 174 5.72 17.33 -8.74
CA ILE A 174 5.78 18.55 -9.59
C ILE A 174 4.45 19.31 -9.62
N TYR A 175 3.34 18.60 -9.67
CA TYR A 175 2.00 19.20 -9.78
C TYR A 175 1.25 19.29 -8.44
N GLY A 176 1.84 18.87 -7.32
CA GLY A 176 1.20 18.85 -6.01
C GLY A 176 -0.07 17.98 -6.01
N ILE A 177 -0.03 16.82 -6.67
CA ILE A 177 -1.17 15.90 -6.76
C ILE A 177 -1.32 15.16 -5.43
N GLU A 178 -2.48 15.27 -4.79
CA GLU A 178 -2.76 14.67 -3.48
C GLU A 178 -3.05 13.16 -3.52
N THR A 179 -3.32 12.60 -4.71
CA THR A 179 -3.54 11.17 -4.92
C THR A 179 -2.32 10.37 -4.44
N LYS A 180 -2.54 9.39 -3.56
CA LYS A 180 -1.46 8.60 -2.94
C LYS A 180 -1.08 7.41 -3.80
N ILE A 181 0.22 7.08 -3.81
CA ILE A 181 0.79 5.98 -4.58
C ILE A 181 0.91 4.74 -3.70
N ILE A 182 0.22 3.66 -4.06
CA ILE A 182 0.38 2.33 -3.46
C ILE A 182 1.22 1.48 -4.42
N ALA A 183 2.51 1.34 -4.16
CA ALA A 183 3.35 0.40 -4.91
C ALA A 183 2.83 -1.03 -4.69
N ALA A 184 2.37 -1.67 -5.77
CA ALA A 184 1.65 -2.94 -5.74
C ALA A 184 2.34 -4.04 -6.57
N SER A 185 1.88 -5.29 -6.40
CA SER A 185 2.49 -6.45 -7.08
C SER A 185 3.96 -6.64 -6.71
N LEU A 186 4.33 -6.38 -5.45
CA LEU A 186 5.70 -6.53 -4.97
C LEU A 186 6.05 -8.00 -4.78
N ARG A 187 7.25 -8.42 -5.22
CA ARG A 187 7.66 -9.83 -5.27
C ARG A 187 8.74 -10.20 -4.27
N HIS A 188 9.54 -9.23 -3.80
CA HIS A 188 10.70 -9.44 -2.93
C HIS A 188 11.05 -8.16 -2.15
N PRO A 189 11.86 -8.24 -1.07
CA PRO A 189 12.21 -7.09 -0.22
C PRO A 189 12.87 -5.92 -0.98
N ALA A 190 13.61 -6.17 -2.07
CA ALA A 190 14.21 -5.09 -2.86
C ALA A 190 13.15 -4.18 -3.50
N HIS A 191 11.98 -4.72 -3.94
CA HIS A 191 10.87 -3.88 -4.41
C HIS A 191 10.37 -2.93 -3.33
N VAL A 192 10.29 -3.37 -2.08
CA VAL A 192 9.85 -2.53 -0.96
C VAL A 192 10.85 -1.41 -0.69
N PHE A 193 12.15 -1.74 -0.67
CA PHE A 193 13.23 -0.78 -0.51
C PHE A 193 13.24 0.27 -1.64
N GLU A 194 13.14 -0.18 -2.90
CA GLU A 194 13.12 0.73 -4.05
C GLU A 194 11.82 1.57 -4.10
N SER A 195 10.69 1.03 -3.63
CA SER A 195 9.43 1.80 -3.50
C SER A 195 9.59 2.99 -2.53
N ALA A 196 10.27 2.76 -1.39
CA ALA A 196 10.57 3.83 -0.44
C ALA A 196 11.49 4.89 -1.07
N LYS A 197 12.52 4.49 -1.82
CA LYS A 197 13.42 5.42 -2.53
C LYS A 197 12.74 6.19 -3.66
N ALA A 198 11.76 5.55 -4.30
CA ALA A 198 10.99 6.16 -5.37
C ALA A 198 9.97 7.20 -4.90
N GLY A 199 9.70 7.27 -3.59
CA GLY A 199 8.72 8.20 -3.03
C GLY A 199 7.28 7.67 -3.05
N ALA A 200 7.08 6.35 -3.09
CA ALA A 200 5.75 5.78 -2.89
C ALA A 200 5.23 6.12 -1.48
N ASP A 201 3.96 6.50 -1.35
CA ASP A 201 3.33 6.76 -0.05
C ASP A 201 3.10 5.47 0.74
N ILE A 202 2.83 4.38 0.01
CA ILE A 202 2.46 3.08 0.57
C ILE A 202 3.12 1.98 -0.25
N ALA A 203 3.62 0.95 0.42
CA ALA A 203 3.94 -0.33 -0.19
C ALA A 203 2.93 -1.38 0.27
N THR A 204 2.20 -2.01 -0.64
CA THR A 204 1.36 -3.15 -0.30
C THR A 204 2.12 -4.44 -0.54
N VAL A 205 2.39 -5.15 0.56
CA VAL A 205 3.42 -6.20 0.60
C VAL A 205 2.77 -7.55 0.92
N PRO A 206 2.97 -8.58 0.08
CA PRO A 206 2.53 -9.94 0.41
C PRO A 206 3.15 -10.44 1.72
N PHE A 207 2.41 -11.21 2.52
CA PHE A 207 2.87 -11.71 3.83
C PHE A 207 4.21 -12.43 3.77
N LYS A 208 4.42 -13.24 2.73
CA LYS A 208 5.71 -13.91 2.50
C LYS A 208 6.86 -12.91 2.36
N VAL A 209 6.66 -11.82 1.63
CA VAL A 209 7.69 -10.79 1.43
C VAL A 209 7.95 -10.02 2.72
N LEU A 210 6.90 -9.69 3.49
CA LEU A 210 7.06 -9.09 4.82
C LEU A 210 7.94 -9.96 5.73
N LYS A 211 7.72 -11.27 5.75
CA LYS A 211 8.57 -12.19 6.54
C LYS A 211 10.03 -12.15 6.10
N MET A 212 10.28 -12.16 4.79
CA MET A 212 11.65 -12.07 4.26
C MET A 212 12.39 -10.78 4.65
N MET A 213 11.66 -9.68 4.91
CA MET A 213 12.27 -8.41 5.33
C MET A 213 12.88 -8.46 6.74
N PHE A 214 12.44 -9.37 7.59
CA PHE A 214 13.04 -9.59 8.91
C PHE A 214 14.29 -10.47 8.87
N GLU A 215 14.46 -11.25 7.80
CA GLU A 215 15.51 -12.25 7.71
C GLU A 215 16.86 -11.60 7.32
N HIS A 216 17.80 -11.58 8.27
CA HIS A 216 19.17 -11.17 8.00
C HIS A 216 20.16 -12.01 8.83
N PRO A 217 21.17 -12.65 8.21
CA PRO A 217 22.11 -13.52 8.94
C PRO A 217 22.84 -12.82 10.07
N LEU A 218 23.20 -11.55 9.90
CA LEU A 218 23.89 -10.77 10.94
C LEU A 218 22.96 -10.41 12.09
N THR A 219 21.69 -10.20 11.87
CA THR A 219 20.70 -9.96 12.93
C THR A 219 20.55 -11.21 13.80
N ALA A 220 20.35 -12.37 13.19
CA ALA A 220 20.27 -13.64 13.89
C ALA A 220 21.54 -13.93 14.73
N LYS A 221 22.72 -13.75 14.11
CA LYS A 221 24.02 -13.91 14.80
C LYS A 221 24.19 -12.92 15.95
N GLY A 222 23.76 -11.67 15.74
CA GLY A 222 23.85 -10.62 16.76
C GLY A 222 22.98 -10.92 17.98
N ILE A 223 21.73 -11.37 17.76
CA ILE A 223 20.82 -11.76 18.83
C ILE A 223 21.40 -12.93 19.63
N ASP A 224 21.91 -13.98 18.96
CA ASP A 224 22.54 -15.12 19.63
C ASP A 224 23.75 -14.69 20.46
N GLN A 225 24.61 -13.81 19.92
CA GLN A 225 25.75 -13.29 20.65
C GLN A 225 25.34 -12.48 21.89
N PHE A 226 24.34 -11.60 21.76
CA PHE A 226 23.87 -10.78 22.88
C PHE A 226 23.25 -11.65 23.98
N ASN A 227 22.51 -12.69 23.63
CA ASN A 227 21.97 -13.63 24.61
C ASN A 227 23.08 -14.35 25.38
N LYS A 228 24.12 -14.87 24.69
CA LYS A 228 25.28 -15.51 25.33
C LYS A 228 26.03 -14.58 26.27
N ASP A 229 26.24 -13.32 25.87
CA ASP A 229 26.93 -12.34 26.69
C ASP A 229 26.10 -11.94 27.92
N TRP A 230 24.77 -11.86 27.75
CA TRP A 230 23.84 -11.62 28.86
C TRP A 230 23.83 -12.77 29.88
N GLU A 231 23.83 -14.00 29.44
CA GLU A 231 23.94 -15.17 30.32
C GLU A 231 25.24 -15.19 31.12
N LYS A 232 26.37 -14.86 30.50
CA LYS A 232 27.68 -14.72 31.19
C LYS A 232 27.62 -13.63 32.26
N TYR A 233 27.05 -12.46 31.93
CA TYR A 233 26.89 -11.36 32.88
C TYR A 233 26.07 -11.76 34.10
N LEU A 234 24.98 -12.48 33.92
CA LEU A 234 24.14 -12.98 35.02
C LEU A 234 24.88 -14.05 35.86
N GLY A 235 25.66 -14.92 35.21
CA GLY A 235 26.46 -15.95 35.90
C GLY A 235 27.62 -15.35 36.72
N ALA A 236 28.18 -14.23 36.30
CA ALA A 236 29.26 -13.55 37.03
C ALA A 236 28.80 -12.74 38.26
N LYS A 237 27.47 -12.57 38.43
CA LYS A 237 26.87 -11.90 39.61
C LYS A 237 26.46 -12.86 40.74
N LYS A 238 26.67 -14.15 40.56
CA LYS A 238 26.52 -15.16 41.59
C LYS A 238 27.90 -15.48 42.23
#